data_1850e8b0f76fdf4e3060df8f15c97beb
#
_entry.id   1850e8b0f76fdf4e3060df8f15c97beb
#
_cell.length_a   1.000
_cell.length_b   1.000
_cell.length_c   1.000
_cell.angle_alpha   90.00
_cell.angle_beta   90.00
_cell.angle_gamma   90.00
#
_symmetry.space_group_name_H-M   'P 1'
#
loop_
_entity.id
_entity.type
_entity.pdbx_description
1 polymer ?
#
loop_
_entity_poly.entity_id
_entity_poly.type
_entity_poly.pdbx_seq_one_letter_code
_entity_poly.pdbx_strand_id
1 'polypeptide(L)'
;MADQLTRDDPIKSLWDGVVPERADELIALLDQHTAQFRALEDHSGFKLQAGAYGAIQYTHRSFRLLWLFGYGGMISLHCYSSFVVILRDNGHDLCLSDIGTISGQLETNQRFCWLMEAIEELQASLGEADFAWPETIPDPLHGRPVDTEEALVFDLTCVAATYMILHELKHVIFHSEGNAPEDPWEEEHACDAFAQEMILGKTEIYSQQSRFPKEKVKEKRAMGIVLALMFF
;
A
#
# COMPACT_ATOMS: atom_id res chain seq x y z
N MET A 1 -17.99 -6.89 26.01
CA MET A 1 -17.85 -8.09 25.19
C MET A 1 -17.07 -7.63 23.98
N ALA A 2 -15.80 -7.99 23.86
CA ALA A 2 -15.01 -7.71 22.66
C ALA A 2 -15.66 -8.51 21.51
N ASP A 3 -16.07 -7.79 20.47
CA ASP A 3 -16.54 -8.42 19.22
C ASP A 3 -15.32 -9.14 18.66
N GLN A 4 -15.30 -10.48 18.74
CA GLN A 4 -14.24 -11.27 18.12
C GLN A 4 -14.26 -10.99 16.63
N LEU A 5 -13.15 -10.49 16.10
CA LEU A 5 -12.93 -10.32 14.66
C LEU A 5 -13.33 -11.62 13.93
N THR A 6 -14.41 -11.56 13.17
CA THR A 6 -14.93 -12.73 12.44
C THR A 6 -14.06 -12.99 11.22
N ARG A 7 -14.22 -14.18 10.60
CA ARG A 7 -13.46 -14.59 9.39
C ARG A 7 -13.65 -13.62 8.20
N ASP A 8 -14.67 -12.77 8.26
CA ASP A 8 -15.04 -11.77 7.25
C ASP A 8 -14.49 -10.36 7.57
N ASP A 9 -13.61 -10.22 8.57
CA ASP A 9 -12.99 -8.95 8.90
C ASP A 9 -11.98 -8.56 7.80
N PRO A 10 -12.11 -7.37 7.18
CA PRO A 10 -11.23 -6.93 6.09
C PRO A 10 -9.75 -6.88 6.48
N ILE A 11 -9.42 -6.53 7.73
CA ILE A 11 -8.05 -6.45 8.22
C ILE A 11 -7.45 -7.85 8.36
N LYS A 12 -8.21 -8.79 8.90
CA LYS A 12 -7.77 -10.18 8.96
C LYS A 12 -7.54 -10.75 7.55
N SER A 13 -8.45 -10.50 6.63
CA SER A 13 -8.33 -10.93 5.23
C SER A 13 -7.10 -10.32 4.55
N LEU A 14 -6.79 -9.05 4.82
CA LEU A 14 -5.59 -8.39 4.33
C LEU A 14 -4.33 -9.08 4.85
N TRP A 15 -4.24 -9.36 6.16
CA TRP A 15 -3.08 -10.02 6.76
C TRP A 15 -2.94 -11.48 6.33
N ASP A 16 -4.04 -12.21 6.20
CA ASP A 16 -4.05 -13.58 5.64
C ASP A 16 -3.52 -13.58 4.18
N GLY A 17 -3.72 -12.51 3.43
CA GLY A 17 -3.20 -12.36 2.07
C GLY A 17 -1.72 -11.94 1.99
N VAL A 18 -1.26 -11.08 2.90
CA VAL A 18 0.08 -10.47 2.85
C VAL A 18 1.11 -11.19 3.71
N VAL A 19 0.74 -11.53 4.94
CA VAL A 19 1.61 -12.15 5.97
C VAL A 19 0.91 -13.31 6.69
N PRO A 20 0.43 -14.32 5.96
CA PRO A 20 -0.38 -15.39 6.56
C PRO A 20 0.33 -16.11 7.69
N GLU A 21 1.67 -16.16 7.66
CA GLU A 21 2.49 -16.76 8.71
C GLU A 21 2.51 -15.97 10.03
N ARG A 22 1.93 -14.75 10.02
CA ARG A 22 1.81 -13.86 11.20
C ARG A 22 0.39 -13.38 11.48
N ALA A 23 -0.59 -13.76 10.65
CA ALA A 23 -1.94 -13.21 10.75
C ALA A 23 -2.55 -13.39 12.15
N ASP A 24 -2.42 -14.59 12.73
CA ASP A 24 -2.93 -14.85 14.08
C ASP A 24 -2.16 -14.08 15.17
N GLU A 25 -0.84 -13.90 15.01
CA GLU A 25 -0.01 -13.06 15.90
C GLU A 25 -0.48 -11.59 15.88
N LEU A 26 -0.75 -11.06 14.69
CA LEU A 26 -1.21 -9.69 14.51
C LEU A 26 -2.62 -9.46 15.09
N ILE A 27 -3.52 -10.42 14.91
CA ILE A 27 -4.85 -10.37 15.55
C ILE A 27 -4.71 -10.38 17.08
N ALA A 28 -3.84 -11.24 17.62
CA ALA A 28 -3.60 -11.26 19.06
C ALA A 28 -3.03 -9.93 19.59
N LEU A 29 -2.19 -9.23 18.81
CA LEU A 29 -1.69 -7.90 19.17
C LEU A 29 -2.82 -6.84 19.19
N LEU A 30 -3.74 -6.87 18.20
CA LEU A 30 -4.90 -5.97 18.23
C LEU A 30 -5.73 -6.17 19.52
N ASP A 31 -6.02 -7.43 19.85
CA ASP A 31 -6.81 -7.77 21.05
C ASP A 31 -6.07 -7.35 22.33
N GLN A 32 -4.77 -7.64 22.43
CA GLN A 32 -3.94 -7.31 23.59
C GLN A 32 -3.91 -5.82 23.88
N HIS A 33 -3.80 -4.98 22.84
CA HIS A 33 -3.71 -3.53 22.97
C HIS A 33 -5.05 -2.81 22.75
N THR A 34 -6.15 -3.58 22.65
CA THR A 34 -7.50 -3.05 22.40
C THR A 34 -7.58 -2.10 21.19
N ALA A 35 -6.74 -2.38 20.18
CA ALA A 35 -6.71 -1.58 18.97
C ALA A 35 -8.01 -1.74 18.16
N GLN A 36 -8.56 -0.64 17.67
CA GLN A 36 -9.83 -0.62 16.97
C GLN A 36 -9.72 0.19 15.68
N PHE A 37 -10.14 -0.38 14.57
CA PHE A 37 -10.23 0.34 13.31
C PHE A 37 -11.49 1.20 13.27
N ARG A 38 -11.33 2.49 12.95
CA ARG A 38 -12.43 3.45 12.87
C ARG A 38 -12.41 4.16 11.52
N ALA A 39 -13.35 3.80 10.68
CA ALA A 39 -13.60 4.55 9.45
C ALA A 39 -14.09 5.96 9.81
N LEU A 40 -13.47 6.96 9.21
CA LEU A 40 -13.91 8.36 9.23
C LEU A 40 -14.63 8.67 7.93
N GLU A 41 -15.41 9.76 7.95
CA GLU A 41 -16.05 10.26 6.74
C GLU A 41 -14.98 10.80 5.76
N ASP A 42 -15.17 10.53 4.48
CA ASP A 42 -14.16 10.82 3.43
C ASP A 42 -13.84 12.31 3.26
N HIS A 43 -14.74 13.21 3.64
CA HIS A 43 -14.47 14.65 3.61
C HIS A 43 -13.29 15.07 4.54
N SER A 44 -12.87 14.19 5.45
CA SER A 44 -11.67 14.40 6.27
C SER A 44 -10.36 14.33 5.47
N GLY A 45 -10.42 14.05 4.16
CA GLY A 45 -9.26 13.88 3.29
C GLY A 45 -8.54 12.56 3.52
N PHE A 46 -7.23 12.52 3.17
CA PHE A 46 -6.40 11.36 3.49
C PHE A 46 -6.24 11.24 5.01
N LYS A 47 -6.56 10.08 5.54
CA LYS A 47 -6.39 9.72 6.94
C LYS A 47 -6.04 8.24 7.06
N LEU A 48 -4.89 8.00 7.66
CA LEU A 48 -4.53 6.74 8.29
C LEU A 48 -3.59 7.12 9.44
N GLN A 49 -4.07 7.05 10.66
CA GLN A 49 -3.30 7.51 11.82
C GLN A 49 -3.78 6.86 13.11
N ALA A 50 -2.86 6.65 14.05
CA ALA A 50 -3.20 6.32 15.41
C ALA A 50 -3.94 7.48 16.09
N GLY A 51 -5.01 7.17 16.77
CA GLY A 51 -5.83 8.12 17.52
C GLY A 51 -5.89 7.77 19.01
N ALA A 52 -6.66 8.55 19.75
CA ALA A 52 -6.86 8.29 21.17
C ALA A 52 -7.57 6.95 21.42
N TYR A 53 -7.32 6.36 22.58
CA TYR A 53 -8.00 5.13 23.07
C TYR A 53 -7.82 3.90 22.15
N GLY A 54 -6.67 3.74 21.53
CA GLY A 54 -6.36 2.59 20.70
C GLY A 54 -7.03 2.61 19.32
N ALA A 55 -7.58 3.75 18.89
CA ALA A 55 -8.18 3.86 17.57
C ALA A 55 -7.10 3.97 16.48
N ILE A 56 -7.24 3.19 15.40
CA ILE A 56 -6.58 3.42 14.12
C ILE A 56 -7.64 4.01 13.18
N GLN A 57 -7.51 5.29 12.93
CA GLN A 57 -8.47 6.07 12.14
C GLN A 57 -8.08 6.06 10.68
N TYR A 58 -9.03 5.85 9.78
CA TYR A 58 -8.79 5.84 8.35
C TYR A 58 -10.00 6.37 7.56
N THR A 59 -9.76 6.81 6.32
CA THR A 59 -10.81 7.05 5.34
C THR A 59 -10.73 6.02 4.21
N HIS A 60 -11.84 5.66 3.60
CA HIS A 60 -11.84 4.77 2.43
C HIS A 60 -11.08 5.39 1.26
N ARG A 61 -11.16 6.70 1.12
CA ARG A 61 -10.40 7.49 0.14
C ARG A 61 -8.89 7.23 0.24
N SER A 62 -8.33 7.06 1.44
CA SER A 62 -6.90 6.79 1.62
C SER A 62 -6.45 5.51 0.92
N PHE A 63 -7.22 4.43 1.04
CA PHE A 63 -6.90 3.16 0.38
C PHE A 63 -7.15 3.21 -1.13
N ARG A 64 -8.16 3.96 -1.58
CA ARG A 64 -8.38 4.18 -3.01
C ARG A 64 -7.27 5.01 -3.65
N LEU A 65 -6.78 6.05 -2.98
CA LEU A 65 -5.63 6.83 -3.42
C LEU A 65 -4.36 5.97 -3.48
N LEU A 66 -4.12 5.13 -2.47
CA LEU A 66 -3.00 4.19 -2.47
C LEU A 66 -3.07 3.22 -3.67
N TRP A 67 -4.27 2.74 -4.01
CA TRP A 67 -4.49 1.89 -5.18
C TRP A 67 -4.17 2.62 -6.48
N LEU A 68 -4.71 3.82 -6.69
CA LEU A 68 -4.42 4.64 -7.87
C LEU A 68 -2.93 4.97 -7.97
N PHE A 69 -2.28 5.26 -6.84
CA PHE A 69 -0.84 5.53 -6.79
C PHE A 69 -0.01 4.30 -7.17
N GLY A 70 -0.36 3.11 -6.69
CA GLY A 70 0.27 1.85 -7.10
C GLY A 70 0.13 1.61 -8.60
N TYR A 71 -1.04 1.88 -9.15
CA TYR A 71 -1.30 1.83 -10.59
C TYR A 71 -0.45 2.85 -11.36
N GLY A 72 -0.31 4.06 -10.82
CA GLY A 72 0.56 5.10 -11.36
C GLY A 72 2.01 4.66 -11.46
N GLY A 73 2.51 4.00 -10.43
CA GLY A 73 3.84 3.41 -10.42
C GLY A 73 4.04 2.40 -11.55
N MET A 74 3.09 1.49 -11.76
CA MET A 74 3.13 0.52 -12.86
C MET A 74 3.14 1.21 -14.22
N ILE A 75 2.22 2.15 -14.47
CA ILE A 75 2.15 2.87 -15.74
C ILE A 75 3.42 3.68 -15.97
N SER A 76 3.98 4.31 -14.93
CA SER A 76 5.26 5.03 -15.01
C SER A 76 6.41 4.12 -15.43
N LEU A 77 6.49 2.90 -14.89
CA LEU A 77 7.48 1.93 -15.31
C LEU A 77 7.32 1.56 -16.79
N HIS A 78 6.09 1.37 -17.27
CA HIS A 78 5.83 1.13 -18.70
C HIS A 78 6.20 2.33 -19.57
N CYS A 79 5.88 3.56 -19.12
CA CYS A 79 6.21 4.78 -19.85
C CYS A 79 7.70 4.98 -20.01
N TYR A 80 8.48 4.75 -18.96
CA TYR A 80 9.87 5.20 -18.90
C TYR A 80 10.89 4.07 -18.98
N SER A 81 10.52 2.80 -18.83
CA SER A 81 11.46 1.67 -18.86
C SER A 81 12.22 1.59 -20.19
N SER A 82 11.53 1.72 -21.32
CA SER A 82 12.15 1.73 -22.65
C SER A 82 13.14 2.88 -22.80
N PHE A 83 12.78 4.06 -22.29
CA PHE A 83 13.65 5.25 -22.32
C PHE A 83 14.89 5.05 -21.44
N VAL A 84 14.75 4.49 -20.25
CA VAL A 84 15.89 4.19 -19.37
C VAL A 84 16.85 3.17 -20.03
N VAL A 85 16.30 2.15 -20.70
CA VAL A 85 17.11 1.17 -21.45
C VAL A 85 17.86 1.84 -22.59
N ILE A 86 17.20 2.70 -23.38
CA ILE A 86 17.82 3.40 -24.50
C ILE A 86 18.91 4.38 -23.99
N LEU A 87 18.66 5.12 -22.91
CA LEU A 87 19.68 5.99 -22.27
C LEU A 87 20.91 5.20 -21.84
N ARG A 88 20.69 4.03 -21.20
CA ARG A 88 21.78 3.17 -20.75
C ARG A 88 22.63 2.65 -21.92
N ASP A 89 21.98 2.24 -23.00
CA ASP A 89 22.65 1.54 -24.10
C ASP A 89 23.28 2.51 -25.12
N ASN A 90 22.70 3.69 -25.32
CA ASN A 90 23.14 4.67 -26.35
C ASN A 90 23.84 5.93 -25.77
N GLY A 91 24.02 6.01 -24.45
CA GLY A 91 24.68 7.15 -23.83
C GLY A 91 23.86 8.45 -23.84
N HIS A 92 24.54 9.61 -23.88
CA HIS A 92 23.98 10.92 -23.57
C HIS A 92 23.23 11.64 -24.72
N ASP A 93 22.98 11.00 -25.84
CA ASP A 93 22.50 11.64 -27.06
C ASP A 93 20.97 11.66 -27.21
N LEU A 94 20.21 11.22 -26.20
CA LEU A 94 18.74 11.26 -26.23
C LEU A 94 18.18 12.54 -25.60
N CYS A 95 17.38 13.25 -26.37
CA CYS A 95 16.56 14.34 -25.85
C CYS A 95 15.23 13.83 -25.31
N LEU A 96 14.68 14.48 -24.30
CA LEU A 96 13.33 14.19 -23.79
C LEU A 96 12.26 14.29 -24.89
N SER A 97 12.48 15.16 -25.90
CA SER A 97 11.63 15.26 -27.10
C SER A 97 11.54 13.96 -27.92
N ASP A 98 12.55 13.09 -27.81
CA ASP A 98 12.61 11.86 -28.61
C ASP A 98 11.74 10.75 -28.01
N ILE A 99 11.33 10.89 -26.75
CA ILE A 99 10.39 9.97 -26.08
C ILE A 99 9.11 9.83 -26.89
N GLY A 100 8.58 10.94 -27.43
CA GLY A 100 7.37 10.93 -28.24
C GLY A 100 7.48 10.19 -29.56
N THR A 101 8.71 9.82 -29.99
CA THR A 101 8.94 9.05 -31.23
C THR A 101 8.90 7.53 -30.98
N ILE A 102 8.92 7.10 -29.72
CA ILE A 102 8.85 5.67 -29.36
C ILE A 102 7.43 5.17 -29.61
N SER A 103 7.31 4.06 -30.34
CA SER A 103 6.00 3.46 -30.66
C SER A 103 5.22 3.14 -29.36
N GLY A 104 3.96 3.56 -29.31
CA GLY A 104 3.08 3.37 -28.15
C GLY A 104 3.29 4.36 -26.99
N GLN A 105 4.34 5.20 -27.02
CA GLN A 105 4.66 6.11 -25.93
C GLN A 105 3.58 7.17 -25.71
N LEU A 106 3.00 7.71 -26.78
CA LEU A 106 1.93 8.70 -26.68
C LEU A 106 0.69 8.13 -25.98
N GLU A 107 0.32 6.89 -26.30
CA GLU A 107 -0.81 6.21 -25.66
C GLU A 107 -0.55 5.95 -24.16
N THR A 108 0.67 5.52 -23.83
CA THR A 108 1.06 5.28 -22.44
C THR A 108 1.10 6.59 -21.64
N ASN A 109 1.63 7.66 -22.22
CA ASN A 109 1.60 8.99 -21.60
C ASN A 109 0.17 9.47 -21.37
N GLN A 110 -0.73 9.25 -22.32
CA GLN A 110 -2.14 9.62 -22.19
C GLN A 110 -2.81 8.86 -21.03
N ARG A 111 -2.54 7.55 -20.91
CA ARG A 111 -3.04 6.75 -19.78
C ARG A 111 -2.52 7.27 -18.44
N PHE A 112 -1.26 7.67 -18.38
CA PHE A 112 -0.67 8.26 -17.17
C PHE A 112 -1.34 9.60 -16.83
N CYS A 113 -1.58 10.48 -17.80
CA CYS A 113 -2.29 11.74 -17.57
C CYS A 113 -3.70 11.50 -17.02
N TRP A 114 -4.47 10.61 -17.62
CA TRP A 114 -5.81 10.26 -17.14
C TRP A 114 -5.82 9.72 -15.70
N LEU A 115 -4.79 8.95 -15.35
CA LEU A 115 -4.64 8.47 -13.97
C LEU A 115 -4.34 9.63 -13.01
N MET A 116 -3.48 10.56 -13.38
CA MET A 116 -3.19 11.74 -12.56
C MET A 116 -4.43 12.61 -12.36
N GLU A 117 -5.21 12.82 -13.44
CA GLU A 117 -6.52 13.49 -13.38
C GLU A 117 -7.47 12.77 -12.40
N ALA A 118 -7.55 11.43 -12.47
CA ALA A 118 -8.38 10.64 -11.56
C ALA A 118 -7.93 10.77 -10.09
N ILE A 119 -6.62 10.82 -9.82
CA ILE A 119 -6.10 11.06 -8.46
C ILE A 119 -6.51 12.45 -7.96
N GLU A 120 -6.35 13.49 -8.80
CA GLU A 120 -6.75 14.86 -8.46
C GLU A 120 -8.26 14.97 -8.22
N GLU A 121 -9.08 14.35 -9.06
CA GLU A 121 -10.54 14.30 -8.90
C GLU A 121 -10.94 13.60 -7.61
N LEU A 122 -10.33 12.46 -7.29
CA LEU A 122 -10.60 11.74 -6.05
C LEU A 122 -10.20 12.58 -4.83
N GLN A 123 -9.06 13.30 -4.88
CA GLN A 123 -8.64 14.19 -3.82
C GLN A 123 -9.57 15.38 -3.63
N ALA A 124 -10.11 15.93 -4.72
CA ALA A 124 -11.02 17.08 -4.70
C ALA A 124 -12.47 16.71 -4.39
N SER A 125 -12.88 15.45 -4.54
CA SER A 125 -14.25 15.01 -4.29
C SER A 125 -14.66 15.21 -2.83
N LEU A 126 -15.94 15.49 -2.56
CA LEU A 126 -16.45 15.64 -1.20
C LEU A 126 -16.59 14.30 -0.48
N GLY A 127 -16.73 13.21 -1.22
CA GLY A 127 -16.84 11.86 -0.70
C GLY A 127 -16.66 10.83 -1.79
N GLU A 128 -16.58 9.58 -1.40
CA GLU A 128 -16.40 8.44 -2.29
C GLU A 128 -17.55 8.30 -3.31
N ALA A 129 -18.77 8.66 -2.92
CA ALA A 129 -19.95 8.60 -3.78
C ALA A 129 -19.92 9.62 -4.92
N ASP A 130 -19.15 10.69 -4.78
CA ASP A 130 -19.03 11.77 -5.77
C ASP A 130 -17.92 11.52 -6.79
N PHE A 131 -17.17 10.42 -6.62
CA PHE A 131 -16.07 10.04 -7.51
C PHE A 131 -16.49 8.90 -8.43
N ALA A 132 -16.44 9.13 -9.75
CA ALA A 132 -16.65 8.10 -10.75
C ALA A 132 -15.37 7.31 -10.97
N TRP A 133 -15.38 6.00 -10.64
CA TRP A 133 -14.21 5.16 -10.83
C TRP A 133 -13.84 5.04 -12.32
N PRO A 134 -12.58 5.25 -12.74
CA PRO A 134 -12.19 5.17 -14.14
C PRO A 134 -12.38 3.76 -14.70
N GLU A 135 -13.06 3.62 -15.84
CA GLU A 135 -13.30 2.31 -16.48
C GLU A 135 -12.01 1.57 -16.88
N THR A 136 -10.92 2.31 -17.07
CA THR A 136 -9.61 1.77 -17.49
C THR A 136 -8.76 1.25 -16.34
N ILE A 137 -9.20 1.41 -15.10
CA ILE A 137 -8.49 0.99 -13.89
C ILE A 137 -9.36 0.00 -13.14
N PRO A 138 -8.88 -1.22 -12.84
CA PRO A 138 -9.63 -2.17 -12.03
C PRO A 138 -10.08 -1.56 -10.70
N ASP A 139 -11.35 -1.69 -10.37
CA ASP A 139 -11.85 -1.24 -9.07
C ASP A 139 -11.41 -2.23 -7.99
N PRO A 140 -10.67 -1.79 -6.95
CA PRO A 140 -10.20 -2.65 -5.88
C PRO A 140 -11.34 -3.32 -5.10
N LEU A 141 -12.56 -2.79 -5.15
CA LEU A 141 -13.75 -3.40 -4.54
C LEU A 141 -14.14 -4.73 -5.19
N HIS A 142 -13.73 -4.98 -6.43
CA HIS A 142 -13.96 -6.26 -7.11
C HIS A 142 -12.92 -7.33 -6.72
N GLY A 143 -12.00 -7.01 -5.82
CA GLY A 143 -10.95 -7.90 -5.35
C GLY A 143 -9.75 -7.97 -6.30
N ARG A 144 -8.93 -9.01 -6.11
CA ARG A 144 -7.67 -9.19 -6.85
C ARG A 144 -7.95 -9.44 -8.34
N PRO A 145 -7.39 -8.63 -9.26
CA PRO A 145 -7.54 -8.81 -10.70
C PRO A 145 -6.99 -10.17 -11.20
N VAL A 146 -7.48 -10.60 -12.36
CA VAL A 146 -7.03 -11.84 -13.01
C VAL A 146 -5.77 -11.61 -13.84
N ASP A 147 -5.63 -10.43 -14.45
CA ASP A 147 -4.42 -10.05 -15.18
C ASP A 147 -3.19 -10.06 -14.27
N THR A 148 -2.07 -10.55 -14.78
CA THR A 148 -0.86 -10.77 -13.96
C THR A 148 -0.23 -9.47 -13.46
N GLU A 149 -0.21 -8.42 -14.29
CA GLU A 149 0.39 -7.14 -13.92
C GLU A 149 -0.50 -6.39 -12.94
N GLU A 150 -1.79 -6.35 -13.20
CA GLU A 150 -2.78 -5.76 -12.32
C GLU A 150 -2.85 -6.50 -10.97
N ALA A 151 -2.76 -7.83 -11.01
CA ALA A 151 -2.67 -8.64 -9.80
C ALA A 151 -1.40 -8.36 -8.98
N LEU A 152 -0.28 -8.09 -9.64
CA LEU A 152 0.95 -7.67 -8.96
C LEU A 152 0.76 -6.32 -8.27
N VAL A 153 0.17 -5.33 -8.96
CA VAL A 153 -0.14 -4.02 -8.36
C VAL A 153 -1.04 -4.19 -7.14
N PHE A 154 -2.10 -5.00 -7.26
CA PHE A 154 -2.99 -5.31 -6.14
C PHE A 154 -2.22 -5.89 -4.95
N ASP A 155 -1.38 -6.89 -5.19
CA ASP A 155 -0.59 -7.52 -4.13
C ASP A 155 0.39 -6.53 -3.48
N LEU A 156 1.06 -5.66 -4.26
CA LEU A 156 1.96 -4.63 -3.73
C LEU A 156 1.21 -3.57 -2.92
N THR A 157 0.04 -3.17 -3.38
CA THR A 157 -0.83 -2.22 -2.65
C THR A 157 -1.33 -2.82 -1.34
N CYS A 158 -1.67 -4.11 -1.31
CA CYS A 158 -2.02 -4.79 -0.07
C CYS A 158 -0.84 -4.84 0.91
N VAL A 159 0.40 -5.06 0.44
CA VAL A 159 1.60 -4.99 1.29
C VAL A 159 1.81 -3.57 1.81
N ALA A 160 1.65 -2.54 0.96
CA ALA A 160 1.76 -1.15 1.35
C ALA A 160 0.73 -0.77 2.43
N ALA A 161 -0.54 -1.14 2.23
CA ALA A 161 -1.60 -0.93 3.22
C ALA A 161 -1.29 -1.64 4.55
N THR A 162 -0.78 -2.88 4.48
CA THR A 162 -0.36 -3.62 5.68
C THR A 162 0.76 -2.90 6.42
N TYR A 163 1.78 -2.39 5.70
CA TYR A 163 2.87 -1.63 6.30
C TYR A 163 2.36 -0.40 7.05
N MET A 164 1.52 0.41 6.40
CA MET A 164 0.94 1.61 6.98
C MET A 164 0.11 1.30 8.23
N ILE A 165 -0.73 0.26 8.17
CA ILE A 165 -1.54 -0.18 9.32
C ILE A 165 -0.66 -0.66 10.48
N LEU A 166 0.40 -1.41 10.21
CA LEU A 166 1.31 -1.90 11.23
C LEU A 166 2.13 -0.79 11.88
N HIS A 167 2.52 0.23 11.11
CA HIS A 167 3.13 1.45 11.62
C HIS A 167 2.21 2.12 12.65
N GLU A 168 0.95 2.35 12.31
CA GLU A 168 -0.03 2.95 13.20
C GLU A 168 -0.36 2.06 14.40
N LEU A 169 -0.38 0.75 14.22
CA LEU A 169 -0.55 -0.20 15.33
C LEU A 169 0.58 -0.07 16.36
N LYS A 170 1.80 0.20 15.92
CA LYS A 170 2.93 0.37 16.84
C LYS A 170 2.78 1.63 17.69
N HIS A 171 2.26 2.73 17.15
CA HIS A 171 1.89 3.90 17.97
C HIS A 171 0.84 3.55 19.02
N VAL A 172 -0.18 2.75 18.67
CA VAL A 172 -1.18 2.27 19.64
C VAL A 172 -0.52 1.42 20.74
N ILE A 173 0.42 0.54 20.39
CA ILE A 173 1.17 -0.28 21.33
C ILE A 173 1.96 0.62 22.29
N PHE A 174 2.73 1.58 21.78
CA PHE A 174 3.49 2.54 22.59
C PHE A 174 2.60 3.30 23.55
N HIS A 175 1.46 3.78 23.08
CA HIS A 175 0.52 4.52 23.92
C HIS A 175 -0.08 3.62 25.03
N SER A 176 -0.44 2.38 24.71
CA SER A 176 -1.03 1.44 25.67
C SER A 176 -0.04 0.97 26.74
N GLU A 177 1.24 0.84 26.39
CA GLU A 177 2.31 0.42 27.29
C GLU A 177 2.96 1.59 28.03
N GLY A 178 2.75 2.82 27.58
CA GLY A 178 3.36 4.02 28.16
C GLY A 178 4.88 4.06 28.02
N ASN A 179 5.42 3.48 26.94
CA ASN A 179 6.86 3.32 26.69
C ASN A 179 7.30 3.91 25.33
N ALA A 180 6.55 4.84 24.78
CA ALA A 180 6.96 5.57 23.57
C ALA A 180 8.30 6.28 23.80
N PRO A 181 9.20 6.31 22.81
CA PRO A 181 10.39 7.14 22.84
C PRO A 181 10.04 8.61 23.12
N GLU A 182 10.93 9.33 23.84
CA GLU A 182 10.73 10.76 24.10
C GLU A 182 10.96 11.62 22.82
N ASP A 183 11.85 11.16 21.93
CA ASP A 183 12.10 11.81 20.64
C ASP A 183 11.09 11.29 19.61
N PRO A 184 10.27 12.17 19.01
CA PRO A 184 9.32 11.78 17.97
C PRO A 184 9.98 11.05 16.78
N TRP A 185 11.21 11.40 16.40
CA TRP A 185 11.92 10.72 15.32
C TRP A 185 12.29 9.27 15.68
N GLU A 186 12.68 9.03 16.93
CA GLU A 186 12.94 7.68 17.41
C GLU A 186 11.66 6.85 17.47
N GLU A 187 10.53 7.47 17.81
CA GLU A 187 9.22 6.81 17.79
C GLU A 187 8.84 6.39 16.38
N GLU A 188 8.91 7.29 15.39
CA GLU A 188 8.63 6.98 13.97
C GLU A 188 9.54 5.86 13.44
N HIS A 189 10.84 5.95 13.70
CA HIS A 189 11.77 4.88 13.31
C HIS A 189 11.45 3.52 13.95
N ALA A 190 10.99 3.52 15.20
CA ALA A 190 10.60 2.29 15.87
C ALA A 190 9.30 1.72 15.29
N CYS A 191 8.37 2.57 14.84
CA CYS A 191 7.14 2.17 14.14
C CYS A 191 7.47 1.57 12.78
N ASP A 192 8.35 2.18 12.01
CA ASP A 192 8.85 1.67 10.74
C ASP A 192 9.56 0.31 10.90
N ALA A 193 10.46 0.21 11.87
CA ALA A 193 11.19 -1.02 12.14
C ALA A 193 10.24 -2.16 12.54
N PHE A 194 9.22 -1.87 13.33
CA PHE A 194 8.19 -2.85 13.71
C PHE A 194 7.40 -3.32 12.48
N ALA A 195 6.92 -2.40 11.64
CA ALA A 195 6.18 -2.75 10.43
C ALA A 195 7.02 -3.60 9.47
N GLN A 196 8.29 -3.23 9.26
CA GLN A 196 9.23 -3.99 8.43
C GLN A 196 9.47 -5.39 8.99
N GLU A 197 9.71 -5.53 10.30
CA GLU A 197 9.93 -6.82 10.93
C GLU A 197 8.69 -7.72 10.81
N MET A 198 7.49 -7.17 11.00
CA MET A 198 6.25 -7.93 10.84
C MET A 198 6.05 -8.44 9.41
N ILE A 199 6.42 -7.68 8.40
CA ILE A 199 6.27 -8.06 7.00
C ILE A 199 7.40 -9.00 6.52
N LEU A 200 8.65 -8.76 6.93
CA LEU A 200 9.82 -9.44 6.37
C LEU A 200 10.40 -10.55 7.27
N GLY A 201 10.18 -10.47 8.59
CA GLY A 201 10.92 -11.29 9.56
C GLY A 201 10.67 -12.79 9.45
N LYS A 202 9.46 -13.23 9.12
CA LYS A 202 9.10 -14.66 9.01
C LYS A 202 8.91 -15.18 7.58
N THR A 203 9.48 -14.50 6.58
CA THR A 203 9.36 -14.91 5.16
C THR A 203 9.84 -16.32 4.86
N GLU A 204 10.74 -16.87 5.69
CA GLU A 204 11.19 -18.26 5.59
C GLU A 204 10.02 -19.24 5.80
N ILE A 205 9.18 -19.01 6.82
CA ILE A 205 8.03 -19.85 7.13
C ILE A 205 7.05 -19.86 5.96
N TYR A 206 6.73 -18.66 5.43
CA TYR A 206 5.86 -18.53 4.27
C TYR A 206 6.44 -19.22 3.03
N SER A 207 7.74 -19.05 2.78
CA SER A 207 8.43 -19.72 1.65
C SER A 207 8.29 -21.23 1.70
N GLN A 208 8.48 -21.82 2.88
CA GLN A 208 8.34 -23.28 3.08
C GLN A 208 6.90 -23.76 2.86
N GLN A 209 5.91 -22.98 3.28
CA GLN A 209 4.49 -23.32 3.16
C GLN A 209 3.98 -23.14 1.72
N SER A 210 4.34 -22.03 1.09
CA SER A 210 3.84 -21.63 -0.24
C SER A 210 4.62 -22.23 -1.41
N ARG A 211 5.82 -22.77 -1.17
CA ARG A 211 6.79 -23.23 -2.17
C ARG A 211 7.35 -22.11 -3.07
N PHE A 212 7.13 -20.86 -2.74
CA PHE A 212 7.78 -19.75 -3.43
C PHE A 212 9.20 -19.54 -2.90
N PRO A 213 10.18 -19.20 -3.77
CA PRO A 213 11.54 -18.90 -3.33
C PRO A 213 11.54 -17.73 -2.33
N LYS A 214 12.21 -17.89 -1.19
CA LYS A 214 12.29 -16.88 -0.12
C LYS A 214 12.69 -15.49 -0.63
N GLU A 215 13.67 -15.43 -1.52
CA GLU A 215 14.15 -14.16 -2.06
C GLU A 215 13.06 -13.45 -2.87
N LYS A 216 12.24 -14.19 -3.64
CA LYS A 216 11.12 -13.62 -4.38
C LYS A 216 10.00 -13.13 -3.47
N VAL A 217 9.74 -13.79 -2.38
CA VAL A 217 8.81 -13.32 -1.34
C VAL A 217 9.31 -12.02 -0.73
N LYS A 218 10.60 -11.98 -0.35
CA LYS A 218 11.22 -10.76 0.20
C LYS A 218 11.22 -9.60 -0.78
N GLU A 219 11.62 -9.83 -2.04
CA GLU A 219 11.60 -8.82 -3.09
C GLU A 219 10.21 -8.20 -3.22
N LYS A 220 9.18 -9.03 -3.37
CA LYS A 220 7.80 -8.57 -3.51
C LYS A 220 7.35 -7.74 -2.31
N ARG A 221 7.58 -8.24 -1.09
CA ARG A 221 7.21 -7.53 0.13
C ARG A 221 7.98 -6.22 0.31
N ALA A 222 9.29 -6.22 0.01
CA ALA A 222 10.09 -5.00 0.03
C ALA A 222 9.60 -3.96 -0.98
N MET A 223 9.19 -4.37 -2.18
CA MET A 223 8.59 -3.46 -3.17
C MET A 223 7.29 -2.82 -2.66
N GLY A 224 6.44 -3.58 -1.99
CA GLY A 224 5.22 -3.02 -1.37
C GLY A 224 5.53 -2.05 -0.23
N ILE A 225 6.56 -2.31 0.59
CA ILE A 225 7.03 -1.35 1.61
C ILE A 225 7.53 -0.06 0.95
N VAL A 226 8.34 -0.18 -0.12
CA VAL A 226 8.79 1.01 -0.87
C VAL A 226 7.62 1.81 -1.43
N LEU A 227 6.58 1.13 -1.95
CA LEU A 227 5.36 1.80 -2.41
C LEU A 227 4.70 2.60 -1.28
N ALA A 228 4.61 2.06 -0.07
CA ALA A 228 4.09 2.78 1.09
C ALA A 228 4.93 4.02 1.40
N LEU A 229 6.26 3.88 1.48
CA LEU A 229 7.18 4.99 1.78
C LEU A 229 7.22 6.08 0.70
N MET A 230 6.83 5.78 -0.53
CA MET A 230 6.68 6.78 -1.59
C MET A 230 5.35 7.51 -1.54
N PHE A 231 4.37 6.93 -0.88
CA PHE A 231 3.02 7.48 -0.74
C PHE A 231 2.88 8.40 0.47
N PHE A 232 3.63 8.14 1.53
CA PHE A 232 3.74 8.98 2.72
C PHE A 232 4.71 10.14 2.46
#